data_79c62445be10b891b141a2801ce4d884
#
_entry.id   79c62445be10b891b141a2801ce4d884
#
_cell.length_a   1.000
_cell.length_b   1.000
_cell.length_c   1.000
_cell.angle_alpha   90.00
_cell.angle_beta   90.00
_cell.angle_gamma   90.00
#
_symmetry.space_group_name_H-M   'P 1'
#
loop_
_entity.id
_entity.type
_entity.pdbx_description
1 polymer ?
#
loop_
_entity_poly.entity_id
_entity_poly.type
_entity_poly.pdbx_seq_one_letter_code
_entity_poly.pdbx_strand_id
1 'polypeptide(L)'
;AKVINNLDTFIKDVTSSKDGSMNGTYLCVKKIVKNSKYKMDNHEPDFIVFIVAEDRICDIIELKDGDSFDTKKSTSEYESLKAFTNHLAPQIPFRVKYYICCFNQCDKSKIISGFKNRFTEDQVMTGREFCELLGINYDNIVNSREQDAIDNFNYVVHELTKISAIRHAVKEDTLKHISENDFYEPYGL
;
A
#
# COMPACT_ATOMS: atom_id res chain seq x y z
N ALA A 1 11.79 0.79 -10.44
CA ALA A 1 12.74 0.82 -9.32
C ALA A 1 13.53 -0.49 -9.23
N LYS A 2 14.76 -0.41 -8.74
CA LYS A 2 15.60 -1.59 -8.44
C LYS A 2 15.41 -1.97 -6.97
N VAL A 3 15.19 -3.26 -6.68
CA VAL A 3 15.01 -3.71 -5.29
C VAL A 3 16.36 -3.81 -4.59
N ILE A 4 16.44 -3.25 -3.38
CA ILE A 4 17.61 -3.33 -2.51
C ILE A 4 17.57 -4.66 -1.75
N ASN A 5 18.63 -5.46 -1.84
CA ASN A 5 18.75 -6.72 -1.12
C ASN A 5 19.43 -6.56 0.26
N ASN A 6 20.26 -5.53 0.42
CA ASN A 6 20.94 -5.19 1.66
C ASN A 6 21.07 -3.67 1.78
N LEU A 7 20.39 -3.09 2.76
CA LEU A 7 20.34 -1.64 2.95
C LEU A 7 21.70 -1.07 3.38
N ASP A 8 22.42 -1.75 4.28
CA ASP A 8 23.72 -1.28 4.78
C ASP A 8 24.77 -1.24 3.65
N THR A 9 24.77 -2.26 2.79
CA THR A 9 25.65 -2.30 1.61
C THR A 9 25.27 -1.19 0.63
N PHE A 10 23.98 -1.03 0.33
CA PHE A 10 23.49 0.02 -0.57
C PHE A 10 23.91 1.43 -0.11
N ILE A 11 23.72 1.76 1.17
CA ILE A 11 24.12 3.06 1.72
C ILE A 11 25.63 3.27 1.62
N LYS A 12 26.43 2.24 1.89
CA LYS A 12 27.89 2.30 1.73
C LYS A 12 28.28 2.57 0.28
N ASP A 13 27.67 1.86 -0.67
CA ASP A 13 27.99 1.99 -2.09
C ASP A 13 27.61 3.38 -2.63
N VAL A 14 26.41 3.88 -2.29
CA VAL A 14 25.98 5.24 -2.65
C VAL A 14 26.91 6.31 -2.04
N THR A 15 27.35 6.13 -0.79
CA THR A 15 28.23 7.09 -0.11
C THR A 15 29.63 7.11 -0.76
N SER A 16 30.13 5.97 -1.22
CA SER A 16 31.44 5.84 -1.87
C SER A 16 31.43 6.18 -3.36
N SER A 17 30.27 6.13 -4.02
CA SER A 17 30.12 6.46 -5.44
C SER A 17 30.26 7.96 -5.66
N LYS A 18 31.38 8.37 -6.25
CA LYS A 18 31.66 9.79 -6.59
C LYS A 18 31.38 10.14 -8.05
N ASP A 19 31.17 9.15 -8.89
CA ASP A 19 31.14 9.26 -10.36
C ASP A 19 29.72 9.21 -10.97
N GLY A 20 28.66 9.21 -10.13
CA GLY A 20 27.29 9.09 -10.62
C GLY A 20 26.94 7.69 -11.18
N SER A 21 27.81 6.68 -10.98
CA SER A 21 27.57 5.30 -11.43
C SER A 21 26.32 4.67 -10.81
N MET A 22 25.89 5.16 -9.65
CA MET A 22 24.64 4.77 -9.02
C MET A 22 23.56 5.84 -9.24
N ASN A 23 22.86 5.74 -10.37
CA ASN A 23 21.69 6.58 -10.64
C ASN A 23 20.41 5.74 -10.72
N GLY A 24 19.27 6.38 -10.43
CA GLY A 24 17.93 5.77 -10.56
C GLY A 24 17.21 5.62 -9.24
N THR A 25 16.09 4.91 -9.31
CA THR A 25 15.19 4.67 -8.18
C THR A 25 15.41 3.28 -7.60
N TYR A 26 15.57 3.21 -6.28
CA TYR A 26 15.80 1.97 -5.54
C TYR A 26 14.75 1.80 -4.46
N LEU A 27 14.21 0.58 -4.33
CA LEU A 27 13.15 0.22 -3.39
C LEU A 27 13.71 -0.68 -2.28
N CYS A 28 13.54 -0.26 -1.05
CA CYS A 28 13.78 -1.06 0.15
C CYS A 28 12.45 -1.41 0.82
N VAL A 29 12.22 -2.67 1.10
CA VAL A 29 11.01 -3.16 1.76
C VAL A 29 11.26 -3.37 3.26
N LYS A 30 10.20 -3.36 4.06
CA LYS A 30 10.20 -3.55 5.52
C LYS A 30 11.09 -4.71 6.01
N LYS A 31 11.06 -5.85 5.31
CA LYS A 31 11.90 -7.02 5.63
C LYS A 31 13.39 -6.69 5.64
N ILE A 32 13.86 -5.85 4.72
CA ILE A 32 15.28 -5.45 4.61
C ILE A 32 15.64 -4.45 5.70
N VAL A 33 14.73 -3.50 6.00
CA VAL A 33 14.89 -2.53 7.10
C VAL A 33 15.03 -3.23 8.43
N LYS A 34 14.25 -4.28 8.70
CA LYS A 34 14.31 -5.08 9.94
C LYS A 34 15.69 -5.68 10.24
N ASN A 35 16.45 -5.98 9.20
CA ASN A 35 17.77 -6.60 9.30
C ASN A 35 18.90 -5.58 9.18
N SER A 36 18.60 -4.27 9.16
CA SER A 36 19.56 -3.18 9.00
C SER A 36 19.82 -2.48 10.34
N LYS A 37 21.00 -1.87 10.46
CA LYS A 37 21.34 -0.96 11.55
C LYS A 37 20.49 0.32 11.59
N TYR A 38 19.81 0.64 10.48
CA TYR A 38 18.94 1.82 10.35
C TYR A 38 17.51 1.60 10.86
N LYS A 39 17.17 0.41 11.32
CA LYS A 39 15.85 0.10 11.89
C LYS A 39 15.62 0.81 13.22
N MET A 40 14.34 1.07 13.53
CA MET A 40 13.88 1.41 14.88
C MET A 40 13.12 0.22 15.48
N ASP A 41 13.24 0.02 16.80
CA ASP A 41 12.68 -1.15 17.48
C ASP A 41 11.14 -1.24 17.42
N ASN A 42 10.44 -0.11 17.37
CA ASN A 42 8.99 -0.05 17.53
C ASN A 42 8.21 0.37 16.27
N HIS A 43 8.86 0.85 15.23
CA HIS A 43 8.18 1.25 14.00
C HIS A 43 9.10 1.22 12.81
N GLU A 44 8.72 0.45 11.81
CA GLU A 44 9.41 0.35 10.54
C GLU A 44 8.41 0.66 9.42
N PRO A 45 8.71 1.57 8.49
CA PRO A 45 7.84 1.87 7.35
C PRO A 45 7.71 0.65 6.43
N ASP A 46 6.65 0.61 5.64
CA ASP A 46 6.48 -0.47 4.66
C ASP A 46 7.53 -0.39 3.55
N PHE A 47 7.86 0.84 3.10
CA PHE A 47 8.82 1.06 2.02
C PHE A 47 9.72 2.25 2.32
N ILE A 48 10.98 2.15 1.85
CA ILE A 48 11.89 3.28 1.71
C ILE A 48 12.34 3.32 0.25
N VAL A 49 12.13 4.46 -0.41
CA VAL A 49 12.51 4.67 -1.81
C VAL A 49 13.66 5.66 -1.88
N PHE A 50 14.76 5.23 -2.46
CA PHE A 50 15.93 6.09 -2.68
C PHE A 50 15.95 6.52 -4.15
N ILE A 51 15.93 7.82 -4.39
CA ILE A 51 16.11 8.42 -5.69
C ILE A 51 17.55 8.94 -5.73
N VAL A 52 18.40 8.15 -6.39
CA VAL A 52 19.83 8.47 -6.53
C VAL A 52 20.00 9.30 -7.79
N ALA A 53 19.90 10.60 -7.62
CA ALA A 53 20.15 11.65 -8.60
C ALA A 53 20.91 12.78 -7.90
N GLU A 54 21.08 13.93 -8.53
CA GLU A 54 21.77 15.08 -7.95
C GLU A 54 21.23 15.46 -6.56
N ASP A 55 19.91 15.46 -6.40
CA ASP A 55 19.23 15.85 -5.14
C ASP A 55 19.26 14.80 -4.04
N ARG A 56 19.55 13.55 -4.34
CA ARG A 56 19.57 12.42 -3.40
C ARG A 56 18.38 12.44 -2.43
N ILE A 57 17.22 12.02 -2.90
CA ILE A 57 15.98 11.98 -2.11
C ILE A 57 15.77 10.57 -1.53
N CYS A 58 15.30 10.53 -0.29
CA CYS A 58 14.86 9.31 0.38
C CYS A 58 13.43 9.50 0.86
N ASP A 59 12.49 8.79 0.25
CA ASP A 59 11.07 8.82 0.58
C ASP A 59 10.72 7.62 1.47
N ILE A 60 10.24 7.90 2.67
CA ILE A 60 9.76 6.92 3.64
C ILE A 60 8.25 6.82 3.46
N ILE A 61 7.73 5.63 3.16
CA ILE A 61 6.35 5.44 2.76
C ILE A 61 5.68 4.36 3.62
N GLU A 62 4.59 4.73 4.26
CA GLU A 62 3.66 3.82 4.90
C GLU A 62 2.46 3.62 3.98
N LEU A 63 2.13 2.37 3.66
CA LEU A 63 1.05 2.01 2.74
C LEU A 63 -0.22 1.62 3.51
N LYS A 64 -1.35 2.15 3.06
CA LYS A 64 -2.67 1.81 3.58
C LYS A 64 -3.62 1.49 2.42
N ASP A 65 -4.48 0.52 2.63
CA ASP A 65 -5.55 0.20 1.67
C ASP A 65 -6.72 1.19 1.75
N GLY A 66 -7.12 1.54 2.98
CA GLY A 66 -8.22 2.48 3.23
C GLY A 66 -7.75 3.92 3.42
N ASP A 67 -8.71 4.81 3.44
CA ASP A 67 -8.51 6.26 3.55
C ASP A 67 -9.21 6.89 4.77
N SER A 68 -9.82 6.08 5.64
CA SER A 68 -10.55 6.56 6.82
C SER A 68 -10.08 5.84 8.08
N PHE A 69 -9.58 6.62 9.03
CA PHE A 69 -9.00 6.13 10.28
C PHE A 69 -9.52 6.93 11.48
N ASP A 70 -9.54 6.28 12.65
CA ASP A 70 -9.82 6.98 13.90
C ASP A 70 -8.67 7.93 14.28
N THR A 71 -8.96 8.87 15.19
CA THR A 71 -8.00 9.91 15.60
C THR A 71 -6.76 9.33 16.25
N LYS A 72 -6.89 8.27 17.06
CA LYS A 72 -5.76 7.63 17.73
C LYS A 72 -4.81 6.99 16.73
N LYS A 73 -5.36 6.22 15.78
CA LYS A 73 -4.58 5.58 14.73
C LYS A 73 -3.91 6.60 13.82
N SER A 74 -4.63 7.65 13.39
CA SER A 74 -4.09 8.73 12.56
C SER A 74 -2.91 9.43 13.24
N THR A 75 -3.02 9.73 14.52
CA THR A 75 -1.93 10.35 15.30
C THR A 75 -0.74 9.42 15.44
N SER A 76 -0.99 8.13 15.77
CA SER A 76 0.08 7.13 15.92
C SER A 76 0.87 6.94 14.62
N GLU A 77 0.20 6.84 13.47
CA GLU A 77 0.88 6.69 12.18
C GLU A 77 1.75 7.91 11.85
N TYR A 78 1.20 9.12 12.05
CA TYR A 78 1.96 10.36 11.83
C TYR A 78 3.21 10.45 12.70
N GLU A 79 3.06 10.26 14.02
CA GLU A 79 4.19 10.35 14.95
C GLU A 79 5.24 9.27 14.69
N SER A 80 4.83 8.07 14.32
CA SER A 80 5.72 6.97 13.99
C SER A 80 6.56 7.26 12.74
N LEU A 81 5.94 7.72 11.65
CA LEU A 81 6.65 8.10 10.42
C LEU A 81 7.62 9.25 10.68
N LYS A 82 7.18 10.27 11.42
CA LYS A 82 8.01 11.40 11.80
C LYS A 82 9.21 11.00 12.67
N ALA A 83 8.99 10.14 13.65
CA ALA A 83 10.05 9.64 14.52
C ALA A 83 11.08 8.82 13.74
N PHE A 84 10.63 7.91 12.85
CA PHE A 84 11.52 7.15 11.99
C PHE A 84 12.33 8.07 11.06
N THR A 85 11.68 9.05 10.45
CA THR A 85 12.34 10.04 9.57
C THR A 85 13.42 10.80 10.31
N ASN A 86 13.11 11.32 11.50
CA ASN A 86 14.07 12.06 12.33
C ASN A 86 15.26 11.20 12.77
N HIS A 87 15.03 9.91 12.97
CA HIS A 87 16.08 8.97 13.32
C HIS A 87 16.98 8.65 12.11
N LEU A 88 16.39 8.41 10.94
CA LEU A 88 17.12 8.01 9.73
C LEU A 88 17.88 9.16 9.09
N ALA A 89 17.28 10.35 9.02
CA ALA A 89 17.81 11.49 8.26
C ALA A 89 19.28 11.85 8.58
N PRO A 90 19.74 11.90 9.85
CA PRO A 90 21.13 12.21 10.14
C PRO A 90 22.13 11.08 9.81
N GLN A 91 21.63 9.89 9.48
CA GLN A 91 22.47 8.69 9.30
C GLN A 91 22.78 8.41 7.82
N ILE A 92 22.05 9.03 6.88
CA ILE A 92 22.17 8.77 5.45
C ILE A 92 22.42 10.05 4.65
N PRO A 93 23.16 9.99 3.53
CA PRO A 93 23.48 11.16 2.71
C PRO A 93 22.34 11.49 1.73
N PHE A 94 21.09 11.56 2.24
CA PHE A 94 19.88 11.83 1.47
C PHE A 94 19.01 12.88 2.15
N ARG A 95 18.28 13.65 1.37
CA ARG A 95 17.17 14.48 1.88
C ARG A 95 15.97 13.58 2.11
N VAL A 96 15.63 13.37 3.38
CA VAL A 96 14.58 12.44 3.77
C VAL A 96 13.22 13.14 3.84
N LYS A 97 12.21 12.51 3.25
CA LYS A 97 10.79 12.89 3.33
C LYS A 97 9.98 11.68 3.78
N TYR A 98 8.75 11.88 4.23
CA TYR A 98 7.84 10.80 4.57
C TYR A 98 6.45 11.05 4.01
N TYR A 99 5.77 9.93 3.70
CA TYR A 99 4.44 9.93 3.09
C TYR A 99 3.57 8.85 3.72
N ILE A 100 2.28 9.18 3.87
CA ILE A 100 1.24 8.20 4.00
C ILE A 100 0.65 7.98 2.61
N CYS A 101 0.66 6.74 2.14
CA CYS A 101 0.12 6.37 0.83
C CYS A 101 -1.18 5.58 1.02
N CYS A 102 -2.29 6.09 0.49
CA CYS A 102 -3.55 5.35 0.41
C CYS A 102 -3.70 4.78 -1.00
N PHE A 103 -3.46 3.47 -1.14
CA PHE A 103 -3.31 2.84 -2.45
C PHE A 103 -4.58 2.93 -3.30
N ASN A 104 -5.75 2.77 -2.69
CA ASN A 104 -7.04 2.74 -3.40
C ASN A 104 -7.74 4.11 -3.47
N GLN A 105 -7.12 5.19 -2.98
CA GLN A 105 -7.70 6.54 -3.00
C GLN A 105 -6.97 7.42 -4.03
N CYS A 106 -7.76 8.07 -4.91
CA CYS A 106 -7.25 8.97 -5.95
C CYS A 106 -7.26 10.45 -5.54
N ASP A 107 -7.98 10.79 -4.47
CA ASP A 107 -8.17 12.17 -4.02
C ASP A 107 -7.40 12.45 -2.72
N LYS A 108 -6.36 13.27 -2.82
CA LYS A 108 -5.51 13.64 -1.67
C LYS A 108 -6.31 14.34 -0.56
N SER A 109 -7.33 15.12 -0.89
CA SER A 109 -8.15 15.79 0.11
C SER A 109 -8.90 14.79 0.99
N LYS A 110 -9.35 13.67 0.41
CA LYS A 110 -9.98 12.57 1.16
C LYS A 110 -8.98 11.86 2.04
N ILE A 111 -7.75 11.64 1.58
CA ILE A 111 -6.68 11.07 2.40
C ILE A 111 -6.42 11.98 3.61
N ILE A 112 -6.22 13.27 3.38
CA ILE A 112 -5.94 14.26 4.44
C ILE A 112 -7.08 14.26 5.47
N SER A 113 -8.34 14.37 5.02
CA SER A 113 -9.49 14.35 5.91
C SER A 113 -9.66 13.03 6.66
N GLY A 114 -9.41 11.90 5.99
CA GLY A 114 -9.43 10.57 6.57
C GLY A 114 -8.42 10.39 7.70
N PHE A 115 -7.26 11.03 7.61
CA PHE A 115 -6.26 11.11 8.66
C PHE A 115 -6.45 12.31 9.61
N LYS A 116 -7.65 12.89 9.66
CA LYS A 116 -8.01 13.99 10.59
C LYS A 116 -7.08 15.21 10.47
N ASN A 117 -6.67 15.52 9.23
CA ASN A 117 -5.76 16.62 8.90
C ASN A 117 -4.39 16.56 9.62
N ARG A 118 -3.90 15.35 9.92
CA ARG A 118 -2.57 15.14 10.52
C ARG A 118 -1.45 15.27 9.50
N PHE A 119 -1.73 14.94 8.25
CA PHE A 119 -0.80 15.05 7.13
C PHE A 119 -1.16 16.26 6.26
N THR A 120 -0.16 16.90 5.72
CA THR A 120 -0.30 17.96 4.71
C THR A 120 -0.33 17.37 3.31
N GLU A 121 -0.70 18.12 2.29
CA GLU A 121 -0.82 17.64 0.92
C GLU A 121 0.50 17.09 0.36
N ASP A 122 1.63 17.67 0.75
CA ASP A 122 2.97 17.23 0.38
C ASP A 122 3.45 15.98 1.16
N GLN A 123 2.67 15.50 2.12
CA GLN A 123 2.92 14.30 2.92
C GLN A 123 1.97 13.15 2.59
N VAL A 124 1.03 13.34 1.65
CA VAL A 124 0.11 12.29 1.22
C VAL A 124 0.42 11.87 -0.21
N MET A 125 0.24 10.58 -0.48
CA MET A 125 0.49 9.96 -1.76
C MET A 125 -0.68 9.06 -2.14
N THR A 126 -1.08 9.09 -3.41
CA THR A 126 -2.04 8.15 -3.98
C THR A 126 -1.32 6.88 -4.44
N GLY A 127 -2.06 5.78 -4.62
CA GLY A 127 -1.49 4.56 -5.18
C GLY A 127 -0.91 4.75 -6.59
N ARG A 128 -1.52 5.62 -7.40
CA ARG A 128 -1.01 5.95 -8.73
C ARG A 128 0.33 6.66 -8.67
N GLU A 129 0.48 7.68 -7.82
CA GLU A 129 1.75 8.38 -7.62
C GLU A 129 2.85 7.46 -7.08
N PHE A 130 2.48 6.53 -6.17
CA PHE A 130 3.42 5.53 -5.68
C PHE A 130 3.91 4.58 -6.78
N CYS A 131 3.00 4.12 -7.63
CA CYS A 131 3.35 3.26 -8.76
C CYS A 131 4.22 4.01 -9.79
N GLU A 132 3.90 5.26 -10.09
CA GLU A 132 4.70 6.12 -10.98
C GLU A 132 6.12 6.31 -10.44
N LEU A 133 6.26 6.59 -9.14
CA LEU A 133 7.56 6.70 -8.46
C LEU A 133 8.42 5.44 -8.64
N LEU A 134 7.80 4.26 -8.64
CA LEU A 134 8.48 2.98 -8.81
C LEU A 134 8.66 2.55 -10.27
N GLY A 135 8.03 3.25 -11.22
CA GLY A 135 7.98 2.84 -12.63
C GLY A 135 7.11 1.60 -12.86
N ILE A 136 6.02 1.47 -12.12
CA ILE A 136 5.07 0.35 -12.17
C ILE A 136 3.73 0.85 -12.73
N ASN A 137 3.05 0.03 -13.53
CA ASN A 137 1.71 0.37 -14.01
C ASN A 137 0.67 0.11 -12.91
N TYR A 138 0.03 1.18 -12.43
CA TYR A 138 -0.99 1.13 -11.39
C TYR A 138 -2.21 0.29 -11.81
N ASP A 139 -2.69 0.47 -13.04
CA ASP A 139 -3.90 -0.20 -13.51
C ASP A 139 -3.70 -1.72 -13.62
N ASN A 140 -2.48 -2.17 -13.95
CA ASN A 140 -2.15 -3.61 -13.92
C ASN A 140 -2.26 -4.21 -12.51
N ILE A 141 -1.85 -3.46 -11.48
CA ILE A 141 -1.96 -3.94 -10.09
C ILE A 141 -3.42 -3.98 -9.67
N VAL A 142 -4.20 -2.94 -10.00
CA VAL A 142 -5.64 -2.91 -9.67
C VAL A 142 -6.36 -4.08 -10.33
N ASN A 143 -6.17 -4.30 -11.62
CA ASN A 143 -6.78 -5.41 -12.36
C ASN A 143 -6.38 -6.78 -11.79
N SER A 144 -5.10 -6.95 -11.42
CA SER A 144 -4.64 -8.20 -10.80
C SER A 144 -5.30 -8.44 -9.45
N ARG A 145 -5.44 -7.40 -8.61
CA ARG A 145 -6.12 -7.49 -7.31
C ARG A 145 -7.61 -7.80 -7.44
N GLU A 146 -8.29 -7.23 -8.44
CA GLU A 146 -9.70 -7.53 -8.74
C GLU A 146 -9.85 -9.01 -9.15
N GLN A 147 -8.98 -9.51 -10.01
CA GLN A 147 -8.98 -10.92 -10.41
C GLN A 147 -8.71 -11.84 -9.21
N ASP A 148 -7.71 -11.53 -8.38
CA ASP A 148 -7.41 -12.29 -7.16
C ASP A 148 -8.60 -12.30 -6.19
N ALA A 149 -9.34 -11.20 -6.08
CA ALA A 149 -10.54 -11.11 -5.24
C ALA A 149 -11.66 -12.03 -5.76
N ILE A 150 -11.88 -12.08 -7.09
CA ILE A 150 -12.85 -12.97 -7.74
C ILE A 150 -12.44 -14.44 -7.52
N ASP A 151 -11.18 -14.76 -7.73
CA ASP A 151 -10.69 -16.13 -7.59
C ASP A 151 -10.78 -16.62 -6.14
N ASN A 152 -10.43 -15.75 -5.18
CA ASN A 152 -10.57 -16.05 -3.75
C ASN A 152 -12.06 -16.23 -3.35
N PHE A 153 -12.95 -15.37 -3.86
CA PHE A 153 -14.39 -15.50 -3.61
C PHE A 153 -14.90 -16.83 -4.15
N ASN A 154 -14.58 -17.18 -5.40
CA ASN A 154 -14.99 -18.44 -6.03
C ASN A 154 -14.45 -19.65 -5.27
N TYR A 155 -13.20 -19.58 -4.79
CA TYR A 155 -12.63 -20.63 -3.95
C TYR A 155 -13.41 -20.80 -2.64
N VAL A 156 -13.70 -19.71 -1.93
CA VAL A 156 -14.45 -19.75 -0.67
C VAL A 156 -15.86 -20.32 -0.89
N VAL A 157 -16.57 -19.87 -1.93
CA VAL A 157 -17.90 -20.40 -2.29
C VAL A 157 -17.81 -21.89 -2.58
N HIS A 158 -16.82 -22.32 -3.36
CA HIS A 158 -16.61 -23.74 -3.67
C HIS A 158 -16.36 -24.57 -2.40
N GLU A 159 -15.51 -24.12 -1.48
CA GLU A 159 -15.24 -24.82 -0.22
C GLU A 159 -16.50 -24.87 0.67
N LEU A 160 -17.24 -23.77 0.78
CA LEU A 160 -18.48 -23.74 1.56
C LEU A 160 -19.55 -24.69 1.01
N THR A 161 -19.67 -24.82 -0.31
CA THR A 161 -20.66 -25.73 -0.93
C THR A 161 -20.34 -27.22 -0.75
N LYS A 162 -19.13 -27.59 -0.30
CA LYS A 162 -18.80 -28.95 0.13
C LYS A 162 -19.51 -29.33 1.44
N ILE A 163 -19.87 -28.33 2.27
CA ILE A 163 -20.58 -28.54 3.51
C ILE A 163 -22.08 -28.76 3.20
N SER A 164 -22.59 -29.95 3.51
CA SER A 164 -23.96 -30.35 3.16
C SER A 164 -25.04 -29.39 3.64
N ALA A 165 -24.92 -28.90 4.88
CA ALA A 165 -25.88 -27.97 5.48
C ALA A 165 -25.92 -26.62 4.71
N ILE A 166 -24.77 -26.08 4.33
CA ILE A 166 -24.67 -24.82 3.56
C ILE A 166 -25.25 -25.01 2.16
N ARG A 167 -24.90 -26.10 1.50
CA ARG A 167 -25.44 -26.44 0.17
C ARG A 167 -26.98 -26.56 0.17
N HIS A 168 -27.57 -27.17 1.21
CA HIS A 168 -29.00 -27.22 1.36
C HIS A 168 -29.62 -25.84 1.57
N ALA A 169 -29.07 -25.05 2.47
CA ALA A 169 -29.56 -23.69 2.74
C ALA A 169 -29.54 -22.78 1.49
N VAL A 170 -28.46 -22.81 0.72
CA VAL A 170 -28.34 -22.05 -0.55
C VAL A 170 -29.38 -22.52 -1.57
N LYS A 171 -29.61 -23.86 -1.70
CA LYS A 171 -30.63 -24.36 -2.61
C LYS A 171 -32.05 -23.94 -2.21
N GLU A 172 -32.38 -24.01 -0.92
CA GLU A 172 -33.70 -23.60 -0.42
C GLU A 172 -33.95 -22.12 -0.63
N ASP A 173 -32.94 -21.26 -0.38
CA ASP A 173 -33.03 -19.83 -0.59
C ASP A 173 -33.18 -19.46 -2.08
N THR A 174 -32.40 -20.10 -2.95
CA THR A 174 -32.51 -19.94 -4.41
C THR A 174 -33.90 -20.33 -4.93
N LEU A 175 -34.44 -21.45 -4.43
CA LEU A 175 -35.79 -21.92 -4.83
C LEU A 175 -36.87 -20.95 -4.37
N LYS A 176 -36.78 -20.33 -3.18
CA LYS A 176 -37.71 -19.31 -2.72
C LYS A 176 -37.67 -18.09 -3.62
N HIS A 177 -36.52 -17.57 -3.94
CA HIS A 177 -36.37 -16.40 -4.81
C HIS A 177 -36.82 -16.65 -6.25
N ILE A 178 -36.66 -17.84 -6.79
CA ILE A 178 -37.19 -18.21 -8.10
C ILE A 178 -38.72 -18.24 -8.04
N SER A 179 -39.32 -18.84 -6.99
CA SER A 179 -40.80 -18.89 -6.85
C SER A 179 -41.41 -17.52 -6.62
N GLU A 180 -40.73 -16.57 -6.01
CA GLU A 180 -41.22 -15.21 -5.81
C GLU A 180 -41.10 -14.35 -7.08
N ASN A 181 -40.14 -14.58 -7.94
CA ASN A 181 -39.95 -13.87 -9.20
C ASN A 181 -40.76 -14.41 -10.38
N ASP A 182 -41.24 -15.66 -10.33
CA ASP A 182 -42.14 -16.24 -11.34
C ASP A 182 -43.55 -15.62 -11.34
N PHE A 183 -43.88 -14.74 -10.38
CA PHE A 183 -45.12 -13.96 -10.34
C PHE A 183 -45.06 -12.59 -11.04
N TYR A 184 -43.90 -12.19 -11.60
CA TYR A 184 -43.85 -11.02 -12.47
C TYR A 184 -44.15 -11.45 -13.91
N GLU A 185 -45.44 -11.50 -14.27
CA GLU A 185 -45.85 -11.50 -15.67
C GLU A 185 -45.33 -10.22 -16.34
N PRO A 186 -44.64 -10.31 -17.49
CA PRO A 186 -44.34 -9.13 -18.28
C PRO A 186 -45.66 -8.57 -18.79
N TYR A 187 -45.97 -7.37 -18.35
CA TYR A 187 -47.16 -6.64 -18.84
C TYR A 187 -47.13 -6.63 -20.37
N GLY A 188 -48.22 -7.18 -20.91
CA GLY A 188 -48.54 -7.19 -22.29
C GLY A 188 -48.59 -5.80 -22.93
N LEU A 189 -48.34 -5.81 -24.19
CA LEU A 189 -48.47 -4.77 -25.20
C LEU A 189 -49.73 -3.91 -25.04
#